data_87e046042c48be9713ab3160ade6da71
#
_entry.id   87e046042c48be9713ab3160ade6da71
#
_cell.length_a   1.000
_cell.length_b   1.000
_cell.length_c   1.000
_cell.angle_alpha   90.00
_cell.angle_beta   90.00
_cell.angle_gamma   90.00
#
_symmetry.space_group_name_H-M   'P 1'
#
loop_
_entity.id
_entity.type
_entity.pdbx_description
1 polymer ?
#
loop_
_entity_poly.entity_id
_entity_poly.type
_entity_poly.pdbx_seq_one_letter_code
_entity_poly.pdbx_strand_id
1 'polypeptide(L)'
;VQTCALPIFKANMLKGLVNFNTGSPYTYKIALYNALADLNDTTTVYTTSNEVTGTGYTAGGVTLTPTTILSDTDNNTAYVSFANVTWSPASFTCRGALVYNSTTNAAVFVLNFGSDKTATSSFTVQFPTANSTSAILRIS
;
A
#
# COMPACT_ATOMS: atom_id res chain seq x y z
N VAL A 1 -1.43 4.02 12.14
CA VAL A 1 -1.72 3.14 10.99
C VAL A 1 -1.07 1.79 11.24
N GLN A 2 -1.88 0.77 11.39
CA GLN A 2 -1.38 -0.58 11.54
C GLN A 2 -1.19 -1.20 10.16
N THR A 3 0.02 -1.70 9.88
CA THR A 3 0.35 -2.40 8.64
C THR A 3 0.76 -3.82 8.96
N CYS A 4 0.29 -4.75 8.15
CA CYS A 4 0.75 -6.14 8.21
C CYS A 4 1.06 -6.60 6.79
N ALA A 5 2.30 -7.01 6.54
CA ALA A 5 2.65 -7.66 5.29
C ALA A 5 1.90 -9.00 5.20
N LEU A 6 1.08 -9.13 4.16
CA LEU A 6 0.19 -10.28 4.00
C LEU A 6 0.96 -11.58 3.76
N PRO A 7 0.43 -12.73 4.19
CA PRO A 7 1.05 -14.03 3.92
C PRO A 7 1.31 -14.28 2.43
N ILE A 8 0.39 -13.88 1.56
CA ILE A 8 0.58 -14.00 0.10
C ILE A 8 1.78 -13.17 -0.40
N PHE A 9 1.98 -11.97 0.14
CA PHE A 9 3.14 -11.14 -0.20
C PHE A 9 4.44 -11.81 0.23
N LYS A 10 4.52 -12.36 1.45
CA LYS A 10 5.69 -13.08 1.95
C LYS A 10 6.02 -14.29 1.08
N ALA A 11 5.00 -15.05 0.68
CA ALA A 11 5.16 -16.17 -0.24
C ALA A 11 5.67 -15.72 -1.62
N ASN A 12 5.14 -14.62 -2.14
CA ASN A 12 5.56 -14.06 -3.43
C ASN A 12 7.00 -13.52 -3.39
N MET A 13 7.45 -12.98 -2.26
CA MET A 13 8.85 -12.61 -2.05
C MET A 13 9.77 -13.84 -2.19
N LEU A 14 9.44 -14.94 -1.52
CA LEU A 14 10.22 -16.18 -1.58
C LEU A 14 10.23 -16.81 -2.99
N LYS A 15 9.21 -16.56 -3.79
CA LYS A 15 9.11 -17.00 -5.19
C LYS A 15 9.81 -16.08 -6.19
N GLY A 16 10.34 -14.93 -5.75
CA GLY A 16 10.93 -13.93 -6.63
C GLY A 16 9.91 -13.12 -7.44
N LEU A 17 8.65 -13.09 -7.02
CA LEU A 17 7.55 -12.38 -7.69
C LEU A 17 7.33 -10.96 -7.14
N VAL A 18 8.31 -10.44 -6.41
CA VAL A 18 8.29 -9.09 -5.83
C VAL A 18 9.60 -8.40 -6.15
N ASN A 19 9.50 -7.21 -6.71
CA ASN A 19 10.66 -6.37 -7.01
C ASN A 19 10.25 -4.89 -6.93
N PHE A 20 10.84 -4.15 -5.99
CA PHE A 20 10.59 -2.72 -5.80
C PHE A 20 11.67 -1.83 -6.43
N ASN A 21 12.64 -2.39 -7.14
CA ASN A 21 13.69 -1.62 -7.79
C ASN A 21 13.15 -0.76 -8.94
N THR A 22 13.83 0.34 -9.22
CA THR A 22 13.61 1.12 -10.44
C THR A 22 13.84 0.24 -11.67
N GLY A 23 12.90 0.29 -12.62
CA GLY A 23 12.94 -0.59 -13.80
C GLY A 23 12.37 -1.99 -13.57
N SER A 24 11.78 -2.24 -12.39
CA SER A 24 11.02 -3.47 -12.12
C SER A 24 9.91 -3.68 -13.17
N PRO A 25 9.63 -4.94 -13.58
CA PRO A 25 8.47 -5.24 -14.43
C PRO A 25 7.14 -5.10 -13.67
N TYR A 26 7.17 -4.89 -12.36
CA TYR A 26 5.99 -4.81 -11.51
C TYR A 26 5.63 -3.36 -11.19
N THR A 27 4.33 -3.07 -11.27
CA THR A 27 3.76 -1.78 -10.86
C THR A 27 2.93 -1.98 -9.60
N TYR A 28 3.18 -1.17 -8.58
CA TYR A 28 2.43 -1.20 -7.33
C TYR A 28 1.44 -0.04 -7.28
N LYS A 29 0.26 -0.31 -6.74
CA LYS A 29 -0.80 0.68 -6.58
C LYS A 29 -1.36 0.65 -5.16
N ILE A 30 -1.99 1.75 -4.77
CA ILE A 30 -2.79 1.86 -3.55
C ILE A 30 -4.23 2.16 -3.92
N ALA A 31 -5.15 1.29 -3.52
CA ALA A 31 -6.59 1.48 -3.64
C ALA A 31 -7.21 1.75 -2.28
N LEU A 32 -8.19 2.65 -2.23
CA LEU A 32 -8.87 3.05 -1.00
C LEU A 32 -10.21 2.33 -0.87
N TYR A 33 -10.58 1.99 0.36
CA TYR A 33 -11.78 1.22 0.67
C TYR A 33 -12.60 1.87 1.77
N ASN A 34 -13.92 1.69 1.69
CA ASN A 34 -14.85 2.14 2.72
C ASN A 34 -14.92 1.13 3.90
N ALA A 35 -15.73 1.46 4.91
CA ALA A 35 -15.84 0.66 6.14
C ALA A 35 -16.47 -0.74 5.95
N LEU A 36 -17.07 -1.01 4.79
CA LEU A 36 -17.69 -2.30 4.49
C LEU A 36 -16.74 -3.30 3.84
N ALA A 37 -15.52 -2.85 3.51
CA ALA A 37 -14.51 -3.73 2.92
C ALA A 37 -13.98 -4.73 3.95
N ASP A 38 -13.89 -5.99 3.55
CA ASP A 38 -13.30 -7.06 4.35
C ASP A 38 -11.83 -7.26 3.93
N LEU A 39 -10.98 -6.33 4.36
CA LEU A 39 -9.53 -6.40 4.14
C LEU A 39 -8.86 -6.91 5.42
N ASN A 40 -8.23 -8.06 5.34
CA ASN A 40 -7.60 -8.74 6.47
C ASN A 40 -6.39 -9.57 6.02
N ASP A 41 -5.84 -10.39 6.90
CA ASP A 41 -4.67 -11.24 6.65
C ASP A 41 -4.92 -12.33 5.59
N THR A 42 -6.17 -12.63 5.26
CA THR A 42 -6.53 -13.57 4.19
C THR A 42 -6.70 -12.91 2.83
N THR A 43 -6.58 -11.59 2.73
CA THR A 43 -6.66 -10.86 1.47
C THR A 43 -5.49 -11.25 0.56
N THR A 44 -5.78 -11.77 -0.62
CA THR A 44 -4.76 -12.26 -1.56
C THR A 44 -4.65 -11.46 -2.84
N VAL A 45 -5.74 -10.80 -3.25
CA VAL A 45 -5.80 -10.06 -4.52
C VAL A 45 -6.57 -8.74 -4.35
N TYR A 46 -6.34 -7.82 -5.28
CA TYR A 46 -7.16 -6.62 -5.41
C TYR A 46 -8.61 -6.98 -5.81
N THR A 47 -9.56 -6.26 -5.26
CA THR A 47 -10.98 -6.35 -5.61
C THR A 47 -11.60 -4.94 -5.67
N THR A 48 -12.59 -4.75 -6.52
CA THR A 48 -13.39 -3.52 -6.57
C THR A 48 -14.52 -3.50 -5.54
N SER A 49 -14.76 -4.59 -4.83
CA SER A 49 -15.82 -4.68 -3.83
C SER A 49 -15.53 -3.73 -2.65
N ASN A 50 -16.45 -2.80 -2.42
CA ASN A 50 -16.34 -1.76 -1.39
C ASN A 50 -15.14 -0.80 -1.55
N GLU A 51 -14.58 -0.74 -2.76
CA GLU A 51 -13.63 0.31 -3.11
C GLU A 51 -14.33 1.68 -3.10
N VAL A 52 -13.58 2.72 -2.76
CA VAL A 52 -14.09 4.09 -2.71
C VAL A 52 -14.61 4.54 -4.06
N THR A 53 -15.70 5.27 -4.04
CA THR A 53 -16.23 6.03 -5.19
C THR A 53 -16.39 7.49 -4.80
N GLY A 54 -16.15 8.41 -5.71
CA GLY A 54 -16.29 9.84 -5.46
C GLY A 54 -15.37 10.69 -6.33
N THR A 55 -15.55 11.99 -6.23
CA THR A 55 -14.76 12.94 -7.04
C THR A 55 -13.27 12.81 -6.73
N GLY A 56 -12.48 12.71 -7.79
CA GLY A 56 -11.03 12.63 -7.71
C GLY A 56 -10.48 11.24 -7.44
N TYR A 57 -11.34 10.23 -7.26
CA TYR A 57 -10.93 8.85 -7.12
C TYR A 57 -11.26 8.03 -8.38
N THR A 58 -10.31 7.26 -8.82
CA THR A 58 -10.47 6.30 -9.93
C THR A 58 -10.26 4.88 -9.41
N ALA A 59 -11.16 3.96 -9.75
CA ALA A 59 -11.06 2.55 -9.36
C ALA A 59 -9.70 1.97 -9.75
N GLY A 60 -9.14 1.16 -8.87
CA GLY A 60 -7.77 0.67 -8.96
C GLY A 60 -6.76 1.56 -8.23
N GLY A 61 -7.16 2.76 -7.82
CA GLY A 61 -6.32 3.68 -7.08
C GLY A 61 -5.21 4.29 -7.92
N VAL A 62 -4.11 4.69 -7.27
CA VAL A 62 -2.98 5.37 -7.90
C VAL A 62 -1.70 4.56 -7.77
N THR A 63 -0.78 4.79 -8.71
CA THR A 63 0.54 4.15 -8.72
C THR A 63 1.38 4.68 -7.56
N LEU A 64 2.04 3.76 -6.85
CA LEU A 64 3.01 4.03 -5.82
C LEU A 64 4.42 4.07 -6.41
N THR A 65 5.23 4.99 -5.87
CA THR A 65 6.66 5.05 -6.16
C THR A 65 7.43 4.52 -4.96
N PRO A 66 8.07 3.34 -5.05
CA PRO A 66 8.93 2.83 -3.99
C PRO A 66 10.13 3.77 -3.77
N THR A 67 10.58 3.89 -2.52
CA THR A 67 11.87 4.50 -2.21
C THR A 67 13.00 3.53 -2.58
N THR A 68 14.23 4.02 -2.57
CA THR A 68 15.40 3.13 -2.73
C THR A 68 15.37 2.04 -1.65
N ILE A 69 15.60 0.80 -2.06
CA ILE A 69 15.77 -0.32 -1.13
C ILE A 69 17.14 -0.17 -0.48
N LEU A 70 17.16 -0.16 0.83
CA LEU A 70 18.38 -0.01 1.62
C LEU A 70 18.48 -1.14 2.66
N SER A 71 19.69 -1.37 3.13
CA SER A 71 19.99 -2.28 4.22
C SER A 71 20.74 -1.55 5.32
N ASP A 72 20.41 -1.88 6.55
CA ASP A 72 21.06 -1.42 7.77
C ASP A 72 21.74 -2.63 8.41
N THR A 73 23.05 -2.71 8.30
CA THR A 73 23.83 -3.85 8.79
C THR A 73 23.91 -3.89 10.32
N ASP A 74 23.83 -2.74 10.96
CA ASP A 74 23.90 -2.65 12.44
C ASP A 74 22.62 -3.21 13.08
N ASN A 75 21.49 -3.05 12.40
CA ASN A 75 20.19 -3.54 12.84
C ASN A 75 19.73 -4.81 12.09
N ASN A 76 20.57 -5.38 11.23
CA ASN A 76 20.26 -6.58 10.44
C ASN A 76 18.91 -6.45 9.69
N THR A 77 18.62 -5.29 9.11
CA THR A 77 17.30 -4.97 8.55
C THR A 77 17.44 -4.44 7.12
N ALA A 78 16.71 -5.04 6.19
CA ALA A 78 16.45 -4.47 4.87
C ALA A 78 15.08 -3.79 4.86
N TYR A 79 14.97 -2.65 4.18
CA TYR A 79 13.74 -1.87 4.22
C TYR A 79 13.45 -1.10 2.93
N VAL A 80 12.16 -0.83 2.73
CA VAL A 80 11.63 0.04 1.67
C VAL A 80 10.39 0.77 2.18
N SER A 81 10.17 1.98 1.69
CA SER A 81 8.94 2.73 1.89
C SER A 81 8.40 3.21 0.54
N PHE A 82 7.40 4.10 0.55
CA PHE A 82 6.85 4.69 -0.66
C PHE A 82 6.78 6.21 -0.51
N ALA A 83 6.80 6.91 -1.64
CA ALA A 83 6.47 8.33 -1.68
C ALA A 83 5.01 8.54 -1.26
N ASN A 84 4.73 9.66 -0.61
CA ASN A 84 3.36 10.05 -0.25
C ASN A 84 2.48 10.17 -1.49
N VAL A 85 1.21 9.82 -1.34
CA VAL A 85 0.22 9.88 -2.42
C VAL A 85 -0.88 10.84 -2.06
N THR A 86 -1.24 11.73 -2.99
CA THR A 86 -2.30 12.72 -2.80
C THR A 86 -3.33 12.62 -3.92
N TRP A 87 -4.61 12.59 -3.54
CA TRP A 87 -5.75 12.82 -4.42
C TRP A 87 -6.19 14.27 -4.29
N SER A 88 -6.25 15.00 -5.41
CA SER A 88 -6.68 16.39 -5.47
C SER A 88 -7.19 16.71 -6.90
N PRO A 89 -8.44 17.18 -7.05
CA PRO A 89 -9.45 17.35 -6.01
C PRO A 89 -9.91 16.01 -5.43
N ALA A 90 -10.44 16.00 -4.20
CA ALA A 90 -10.97 14.82 -3.57
C ALA A 90 -12.25 15.10 -2.78
N SER A 91 -13.29 14.27 -3.00
CA SER A 91 -14.52 14.26 -2.21
C SER A 91 -15.00 12.84 -2.09
N PHE A 92 -14.58 12.17 -1.00
CA PHE A 92 -14.92 10.79 -0.69
C PHE A 92 -14.65 10.47 0.79
N THR A 93 -15.14 9.31 1.25
CA THR A 93 -14.82 8.76 2.57
C THR A 93 -14.17 7.40 2.41
N CYS A 94 -13.08 7.14 3.15
CA CYS A 94 -12.40 5.86 3.19
C CYS A 94 -12.10 5.44 4.63
N ARG A 95 -11.93 4.14 4.87
CA ARG A 95 -11.58 3.55 6.17
C ARG A 95 -10.19 2.91 6.15
N GLY A 96 -9.75 2.47 4.99
CA GLY A 96 -8.48 1.78 4.82
C GLY A 96 -8.02 1.75 3.37
N ALA A 97 -6.92 1.07 3.14
CA ALA A 97 -6.34 0.91 1.81
C ALA A 97 -5.70 -0.46 1.62
N LEU A 98 -5.62 -0.89 0.38
CA LEU A 98 -4.86 -2.05 -0.05
C LEU A 98 -3.72 -1.58 -0.96
N VAL A 99 -2.49 -1.94 -0.61
CA VAL A 99 -1.36 -1.88 -1.54
C VAL A 99 -1.25 -3.22 -2.24
N TYR A 100 -1.17 -3.20 -3.55
CA TYR A 100 -1.12 -4.40 -4.38
C TYR A 100 -0.22 -4.23 -5.59
N ASN A 101 0.26 -5.36 -6.11
CA ASN A 101 0.97 -5.42 -7.38
C ASN A 101 -0.06 -5.43 -8.52
N SER A 102 -0.20 -4.35 -9.25
CA SER A 102 -1.20 -4.24 -10.33
C SER A 102 -0.84 -5.06 -11.57
N THR A 103 0.40 -5.49 -11.71
CA THR A 103 0.82 -6.38 -12.81
C THR A 103 0.33 -7.81 -12.61
N THR A 104 0.34 -8.30 -11.37
CA THR A 104 -0.06 -9.67 -11.01
C THR A 104 -1.39 -9.74 -10.26
N ASN A 105 -1.97 -8.60 -9.90
CA ASN A 105 -3.16 -8.44 -9.06
C ASN A 105 -2.98 -8.91 -7.60
N ALA A 106 -1.77 -9.25 -7.19
CA ALA A 106 -1.48 -9.80 -5.87
C ALA A 106 -1.43 -8.71 -4.79
N ALA A 107 -2.09 -8.96 -3.67
CA ALA A 107 -2.06 -8.09 -2.50
C ALA A 107 -0.67 -8.06 -1.84
N VAL A 108 -0.28 -6.90 -1.31
CA VAL A 108 1.00 -6.69 -0.61
C VAL A 108 0.76 -6.47 0.88
N PHE A 109 0.04 -5.41 1.25
CA PHE A 109 -0.36 -5.15 2.63
C PHE A 109 -1.63 -4.30 2.70
N VAL A 110 -2.29 -4.37 3.85
CA VAL A 110 -3.48 -3.60 4.17
C VAL A 110 -3.11 -2.47 5.13
N LEU A 111 -3.67 -1.28 4.88
CA LEU A 111 -3.58 -0.14 5.78
C LEU A 111 -4.93 0.06 6.46
N ASN A 112 -4.95 0.04 7.78
CA ASN A 112 -6.14 0.39 8.57
C ASN A 112 -5.99 1.80 9.12
N PHE A 113 -6.87 2.71 8.73
CA PHE A 113 -6.85 4.10 9.20
C PHE A 113 -7.50 4.28 10.58
N GLY A 114 -8.05 3.22 11.15
CA GLY A 114 -8.66 3.20 12.49
C GLY A 114 -10.07 3.80 12.55
N SER A 115 -10.37 4.77 11.71
CA SER A 115 -11.67 5.44 11.61
C SER A 115 -11.93 5.91 10.19
N ASP A 116 -13.16 6.25 9.87
CA ASP A 116 -13.50 6.86 8.59
C ASP A 116 -12.76 8.19 8.42
N LYS A 117 -12.15 8.37 7.26
CA LYS A 117 -11.46 9.59 6.84
C LYS A 117 -12.22 10.18 5.66
N THR A 118 -12.74 11.38 5.85
CA THR A 118 -13.50 12.10 4.81
C THR A 118 -12.63 13.19 4.20
N ALA A 119 -12.50 13.16 2.89
CA ALA A 119 -11.88 14.21 2.10
C ALA A 119 -12.97 15.14 1.54
N THR A 120 -12.71 16.44 1.54
CA THR A 120 -13.58 17.46 0.95
C THR A 120 -12.87 18.33 -0.09
N SER A 121 -11.55 18.25 -0.17
CA SER A 121 -10.73 18.96 -1.16
C SER A 121 -9.51 18.18 -1.58
N SER A 122 -8.80 17.57 -0.65
CA SER A 122 -7.66 16.70 -0.92
C SER A 122 -7.56 15.60 0.14
N PHE A 123 -6.91 14.50 -0.22
CA PHE A 123 -6.61 13.38 0.67
C PHE A 123 -5.19 12.89 0.42
N THR A 124 -4.39 12.80 1.48
CA THR A 124 -3.00 12.33 1.38
C THR A 124 -2.78 11.12 2.27
N VAL A 125 -2.25 10.04 1.71
CA VAL A 125 -1.66 8.94 2.45
C VAL A 125 -0.17 9.22 2.63
N GLN A 126 0.25 9.39 3.87
CA GLN A 126 1.65 9.59 4.23
C GLN A 126 2.28 8.26 4.62
N PHE A 127 3.36 7.92 3.94
CA PHE A 127 4.15 6.75 4.27
C PHE A 127 5.26 7.11 5.26
N PRO A 128 5.64 6.16 6.15
CA PRO A 128 6.75 6.38 7.08
C PRO A 128 8.06 6.64 6.34
N THR A 129 8.96 7.38 7.00
CA THR A 129 10.32 7.59 6.49
C THR A 129 11.02 6.25 6.25
N ALA A 130 11.74 6.14 5.13
CA ALA A 130 12.52 4.95 4.79
C ALA A 130 13.76 4.85 5.67
N ASN A 131 13.65 4.13 6.78
CA ASN A 131 14.76 3.75 7.67
C ASN A 131 14.49 2.39 8.32
N SER A 132 15.48 1.83 8.99
CA SER A 132 15.41 0.49 9.59
C SER A 132 14.40 0.37 10.73
N THR A 133 13.93 1.47 11.31
CA THR A 133 13.00 1.46 12.46
C THR A 133 11.57 1.81 12.10
N SER A 134 11.33 2.58 11.04
CA SER A 134 10.01 3.12 10.72
C SER A 134 9.48 2.80 9.32
N ALA A 135 10.33 2.38 8.37
CA ALA A 135 9.89 2.06 7.01
C ALA A 135 8.68 1.12 6.97
N ILE A 136 7.80 1.30 5.97
CA ILE A 136 6.55 0.54 5.88
C ILE A 136 6.75 -0.96 5.69
N LEU A 137 7.79 -1.35 4.96
CA LEU A 137 8.20 -2.74 4.80
C LEU A 137 9.62 -2.92 5.31
N ARG A 138 9.80 -3.85 6.23
CA ARG A 138 11.08 -4.19 6.84
C ARG A 138 11.21 -5.71 6.94
N ILE A 139 12.42 -6.20 6.69
CA ILE A 139 12.82 -7.59 6.88
C ILE A 139 14.02 -7.59 7.81
N SER A 140 13.86 -8.14 8.97
CA SER A 140 14.87 -8.23 10.02
C SER A 140 15.03 -9.67 10.50
#